data_0657c76ffac3a36786de20785f9385a5
#
_entry.id   0657c76ffac3a36786de20785f9385a5
#
_cell.length_a   1.000
_cell.length_b   1.000
_cell.length_c   1.000
_cell.angle_alpha   90.00
_cell.angle_beta   90.00
_cell.angle_gamma   90.00
#
_symmetry.space_group_name_H-M   'P 1'
#
loop_
_entity.id
_entity.type
_entity.pdbx_description
1 polymer ?
#
loop_
_entity_poly.entity_id
_entity_poly.type
_entity_poly.pdbx_seq_one_letter_code
_entity_poly.pdbx_strand_id
1 'polypeptide(L)'
;MVDTYCVPLTTLVEAFQLEVVYAAGDYDAIRLTVADVARPGLQLAGYFDHFEPMRLQVMGNVEVSYLNKLSQSERSVIYDRLFSYKFPALIITRNIPPDPVCMTMAQKHNVTVLRSPEVTSNLVSTIVAYLKAELAPRITRHGVLMEVYGEGVLLMGESGIGKSETAVELVKRGHRLIADDAVEIKRISERTLIGSAPPLIRNYIELRGIGIINVAKLFGVGAVKTENQIDMVVNIVPWNTQKVYDRLGLEDQHMELLGVKVPMNTIPVTPGRNLAVILEVAAINNRQRKMGYNAALEFTEQINRHFDQNIGTNF
;
A
#
# COMPACT_ATOMS: atom_id res chain seq x y z
N MET A 1 -0.97 -18.08 -3.77
CA MET A 1 -2.35 -17.54 -3.83
C MET A 1 -2.27 -16.14 -3.23
N VAL A 2 -2.80 -15.14 -3.90
CA VAL A 2 -2.93 -13.80 -3.30
C VAL A 2 -4.16 -13.88 -2.41
N ASP A 3 -3.98 -13.71 -1.10
CA ASP A 3 -5.10 -13.70 -0.16
C ASP A 3 -6.06 -12.57 -0.53
N THR A 4 -7.32 -12.88 -0.73
CA THR A 4 -8.34 -11.87 -0.98
C THR A 4 -8.68 -11.22 0.36
N TYR A 5 -8.16 -10.01 0.58
CA TYR A 5 -8.44 -9.27 1.79
C TYR A 5 -9.85 -8.70 1.77
N CYS A 6 -10.46 -8.63 2.92
CA CYS A 6 -11.79 -8.03 3.09
C CYS A 6 -11.82 -7.14 4.33
N VAL A 7 -12.66 -6.11 4.29
CA VAL A 7 -12.88 -5.18 5.41
C VAL A 7 -14.26 -5.44 5.98
N PRO A 8 -14.40 -5.73 7.30
CA PRO A 8 -15.70 -5.80 7.94
C PRO A 8 -16.43 -4.45 7.80
N LEU A 9 -17.74 -4.48 7.53
CA LEU A 9 -18.55 -3.25 7.47
C LEU A 9 -18.51 -2.50 8.80
N THR A 10 -18.48 -3.21 9.92
CA THR A 10 -18.35 -2.66 11.28
C THR A 10 -17.09 -1.80 11.43
N THR A 11 -15.95 -2.27 10.90
CA THR A 11 -14.68 -1.51 10.93
C THR A 11 -14.78 -0.21 10.13
N LEU A 12 -15.47 -0.25 8.97
CA LEU A 12 -15.72 0.98 8.19
C LEU A 12 -16.62 1.95 8.97
N VAL A 13 -17.67 1.44 9.59
CA VAL A 13 -18.61 2.26 10.39
C VAL A 13 -17.88 2.96 11.55
N GLU A 14 -17.00 2.27 12.25
CA GLU A 14 -16.18 2.84 13.32
C GLU A 14 -15.18 3.89 12.79
N ALA A 15 -14.46 3.55 11.73
CA ALA A 15 -13.43 4.43 11.14
C ALA A 15 -14.00 5.77 10.64
N PHE A 16 -15.21 5.74 10.09
CA PHE A 16 -15.89 6.91 9.54
C PHE A 16 -16.99 7.49 10.45
N GLN A 17 -17.16 6.95 11.65
CA GLN A 17 -18.18 7.36 12.62
C GLN A 17 -19.58 7.44 12.00
N LEU A 18 -19.93 6.42 11.18
CA LEU A 18 -21.22 6.36 10.51
C LEU A 18 -22.30 5.98 11.52
N GLU A 19 -23.45 6.65 11.44
CA GLU A 19 -24.62 6.28 12.23
C GLU A 19 -25.32 5.06 11.60
N VAL A 20 -25.55 4.02 12.39
CA VAL A 20 -26.33 2.86 11.96
C VAL A 20 -27.81 3.16 12.15
N VAL A 21 -28.52 3.44 11.06
CA VAL A 21 -29.98 3.70 11.10
C VAL A 21 -30.76 2.39 11.10
N TYR A 22 -30.30 1.41 10.34
CA TYR A 22 -30.82 0.06 10.34
C TYR A 22 -29.68 -0.94 10.09
N ALA A 23 -29.53 -1.89 10.98
CA ALA A 23 -28.59 -3.01 10.83
C ALA A 23 -29.34 -4.22 10.27
N ALA A 24 -28.83 -4.78 9.15
CA ALA A 24 -29.30 -6.06 8.62
C ALA A 24 -29.02 -7.19 9.62
N GLY A 25 -29.73 -8.31 9.53
CA GLY A 25 -29.54 -9.43 10.45
C GLY A 25 -28.16 -10.08 10.38
N ASP A 26 -27.44 -9.90 9.28
CA ASP A 26 -26.07 -10.37 9.04
C ASP A 26 -25.03 -9.23 9.11
N TYR A 27 -25.36 -8.10 9.71
CA TYR A 27 -24.53 -6.89 9.76
C TYR A 27 -23.08 -7.15 10.16
N ASP A 28 -22.84 -7.94 11.20
CA ASP A 28 -21.49 -8.28 11.68
C ASP A 28 -20.72 -9.21 10.73
N ALA A 29 -21.42 -9.89 9.83
CA ALA A 29 -20.83 -10.80 8.85
C ALA A 29 -20.51 -10.13 7.51
N ILE A 30 -21.04 -8.91 7.25
CA ILE A 30 -20.82 -8.21 5.98
C ILE A 30 -19.32 -7.90 5.80
N ARG A 31 -18.77 -8.31 4.66
CA ARG A 31 -17.38 -8.09 4.27
C ARG A 31 -17.32 -7.32 2.96
N LEU A 32 -16.58 -6.21 2.98
CA LEU A 32 -16.30 -5.41 1.80
C LEU A 32 -15.07 -5.99 1.10
N THR A 33 -15.21 -6.30 -0.18
CA THR A 33 -14.16 -6.89 -1.02
C THR A 33 -13.78 -6.00 -2.21
N VAL A 34 -14.52 -4.90 -2.41
CA VAL A 34 -14.35 -3.95 -3.51
C VAL A 34 -14.13 -2.56 -2.94
N ALA A 35 -13.12 -1.87 -3.43
CA ALA A 35 -12.79 -0.52 -2.95
C ALA A 35 -13.69 0.57 -3.54
N ASP A 36 -14.33 0.28 -4.67
CA ASP A 36 -15.16 1.26 -5.36
C ASP A 36 -16.51 1.44 -4.67
N VAL A 37 -17.00 2.66 -4.72
CA VAL A 37 -18.29 3.10 -4.19
C VAL A 37 -19.17 3.55 -5.35
N ALA A 38 -20.45 3.23 -5.32
CA ALA A 38 -21.41 3.62 -6.37
C ALA A 38 -22.44 4.63 -5.86
N ARG A 39 -22.91 5.49 -6.77
CA ARG A 39 -24.07 6.36 -6.57
C ARG A 39 -25.19 5.84 -7.46
N PRO A 40 -26.34 5.42 -6.91
CA PRO A 40 -27.36 4.69 -7.69
C PRO A 40 -28.25 5.60 -8.54
N GLY A 41 -27.73 6.70 -9.08
CA GLY A 41 -28.52 7.67 -9.84
C GLY A 41 -29.28 7.10 -11.04
N LEU A 42 -28.63 6.29 -11.86
CA LEU A 42 -29.27 5.62 -13.01
C LEU A 42 -30.20 4.51 -12.56
N GLN A 43 -29.87 3.79 -11.48
CA GLN A 43 -30.69 2.74 -10.90
C GLN A 43 -32.02 3.28 -10.38
N LEU A 44 -32.00 4.48 -9.80
CA LEU A 44 -33.21 5.17 -9.37
C LEU A 44 -34.11 5.55 -10.55
N ALA A 45 -33.56 5.75 -11.76
CA ALA A 45 -34.30 5.96 -12.99
C ALA A 45 -34.69 4.66 -13.72
N GLY A 46 -34.41 3.50 -13.10
CA GLY A 46 -34.81 2.18 -13.64
C GLY A 46 -33.77 1.49 -14.50
N TYR A 47 -32.57 2.06 -14.70
CA TYR A 47 -31.49 1.47 -15.51
C TYR A 47 -30.50 0.70 -14.64
N PHE A 48 -30.42 -0.64 -14.83
CA PHE A 48 -29.60 -1.55 -14.02
C PHE A 48 -28.52 -2.28 -14.81
N ASP A 49 -28.39 -2.03 -16.10
CA ASP A 49 -27.31 -2.63 -16.88
C ASP A 49 -25.96 -2.21 -16.29
N HIS A 50 -25.07 -3.18 -16.10
CA HIS A 50 -23.79 -2.99 -15.43
C HIS A 50 -23.85 -2.53 -13.96
N PHE A 51 -24.99 -2.74 -13.26
CA PHE A 51 -25.04 -2.51 -11.82
C PHE A 51 -24.16 -3.52 -11.06
N GLU A 52 -23.26 -3.01 -10.21
CA GLU A 52 -22.35 -3.82 -9.42
C GLU A 52 -22.79 -3.87 -7.95
N PRO A 53 -23.49 -4.93 -7.54
CA PRO A 53 -24.05 -5.03 -6.20
C PRO A 53 -23.00 -5.18 -5.09
N MET A 54 -21.76 -5.56 -5.43
CA MET A 54 -20.67 -5.67 -4.43
C MET A 54 -20.16 -4.32 -3.91
N ARG A 55 -20.54 -3.21 -4.56
CA ARG A 55 -20.14 -1.86 -4.15
C ARG A 55 -21.06 -1.30 -3.07
N LEU A 56 -20.48 -0.57 -2.12
CA LEU A 56 -21.26 0.33 -1.24
C LEU A 56 -22.06 1.32 -2.08
N GLN A 57 -23.33 1.53 -1.73
CA GLN A 57 -24.19 2.51 -2.38
C GLN A 57 -24.22 3.80 -1.54
N VAL A 58 -24.03 4.97 -2.16
CA VAL A 58 -24.05 6.26 -1.47
C VAL A 58 -25.03 7.21 -2.15
N MET A 59 -25.96 7.75 -1.35
CA MET A 59 -26.94 8.73 -1.77
C MET A 59 -26.72 10.08 -1.12
N GLY A 60 -26.91 11.13 -1.87
CA GLY A 60 -26.85 12.52 -1.41
C GLY A 60 -28.06 13.34 -1.86
N ASN A 61 -27.88 14.67 -1.86
CA ASN A 61 -28.96 15.60 -2.24
C ASN A 61 -29.56 15.31 -3.63
N VAL A 62 -28.73 14.90 -4.59
CA VAL A 62 -29.20 14.71 -5.98
C VAL A 62 -30.18 13.54 -6.05
N GLU A 63 -29.81 12.40 -5.47
CA GLU A 63 -30.64 11.19 -5.44
C GLU A 63 -31.90 11.41 -4.63
N VAL A 64 -31.78 12.01 -3.45
CA VAL A 64 -32.93 12.28 -2.58
C VAL A 64 -33.86 13.30 -3.19
N SER A 65 -33.37 14.37 -3.82
CA SER A 65 -34.23 15.35 -4.47
C SER A 65 -34.95 14.79 -5.71
N TYR A 66 -34.35 13.86 -6.43
CA TYR A 66 -35.02 13.13 -7.48
C TYR A 66 -36.19 12.29 -6.92
N LEU A 67 -35.92 11.47 -5.91
CA LEU A 67 -36.91 10.61 -5.28
C LEU A 67 -38.07 11.40 -4.66
N ASN A 68 -37.82 12.59 -4.10
CA ASN A 68 -38.83 13.44 -3.52
C ASN A 68 -39.83 14.00 -4.56
N LYS A 69 -39.53 13.94 -5.86
CA LYS A 69 -40.45 14.32 -6.94
C LYS A 69 -41.42 13.20 -7.31
N LEU A 70 -41.17 11.98 -6.85
CA LEU A 70 -41.94 10.79 -7.16
C LEU A 70 -42.99 10.53 -6.07
N SER A 71 -44.08 9.90 -6.46
CA SER A 71 -45.09 9.40 -5.53
C SER A 71 -44.54 8.30 -4.63
N GLN A 72 -45.20 8.05 -3.51
CA GLN A 72 -44.84 6.97 -2.60
C GLN A 72 -44.80 5.60 -3.28
N SER A 73 -45.76 5.34 -4.19
CA SER A 73 -45.86 4.07 -4.94
C SER A 73 -44.66 3.90 -5.90
N GLU A 74 -44.27 4.96 -6.61
CA GLU A 74 -43.10 4.92 -7.50
C GLU A 74 -41.81 4.69 -6.72
N ARG A 75 -41.62 5.41 -5.61
CA ARG A 75 -40.44 5.20 -4.72
C ARG A 75 -40.39 3.77 -4.20
N SER A 76 -41.57 3.18 -3.85
CA SER A 76 -41.62 1.79 -3.37
C SER A 76 -41.11 0.81 -4.41
N VAL A 77 -41.52 0.95 -5.66
CA VAL A 77 -41.05 0.09 -6.77
C VAL A 77 -39.55 0.25 -7.02
N ILE A 78 -39.07 1.49 -7.01
CA ILE A 78 -37.64 1.79 -7.23
C ILE A 78 -36.79 1.20 -6.12
N TYR A 79 -37.14 1.46 -4.87
CA TYR A 79 -36.38 0.93 -3.73
C TYR A 79 -36.48 -0.61 -3.64
N ASP A 80 -37.63 -1.19 -3.91
CA ASP A 80 -37.80 -2.64 -3.92
C ASP A 80 -36.86 -3.30 -4.93
N ARG A 81 -36.79 -2.75 -6.14
CA ARG A 81 -35.87 -3.24 -7.18
C ARG A 81 -34.39 -3.01 -6.79
N LEU A 82 -34.03 -1.82 -6.27
CA LEU A 82 -32.66 -1.52 -5.90
C LEU A 82 -32.17 -2.45 -4.77
N PHE A 83 -32.94 -2.59 -3.69
CA PHE A 83 -32.57 -3.40 -2.54
C PHE A 83 -32.60 -4.92 -2.83
N SER A 84 -33.33 -5.36 -3.85
CA SER A 84 -33.35 -6.78 -4.26
C SER A 84 -31.97 -7.29 -4.70
N TYR A 85 -31.06 -6.41 -5.07
CA TYR A 85 -29.67 -6.76 -5.42
C TYR A 85 -28.76 -7.02 -4.21
N LYS A 86 -29.22 -6.77 -2.98
CA LYS A 86 -28.51 -7.09 -1.72
C LYS A 86 -27.06 -6.61 -1.69
N PHE A 87 -26.84 -5.33 -1.91
CA PHE A 87 -25.53 -4.70 -1.76
C PHE A 87 -25.11 -4.54 -0.27
N PRO A 88 -23.84 -4.31 0.06
CA PRO A 88 -23.35 -4.33 1.45
C PRO A 88 -24.03 -3.34 2.38
N ALA A 89 -24.21 -2.09 1.95
CA ALA A 89 -24.94 -1.07 2.69
C ALA A 89 -25.32 0.13 1.80
N LEU A 90 -26.37 0.85 2.18
CA LEU A 90 -26.72 2.17 1.69
C LEU A 90 -26.25 3.23 2.70
N ILE A 91 -25.46 4.20 2.26
CA ILE A 91 -25.03 5.33 3.08
C ILE A 91 -25.73 6.59 2.59
N ILE A 92 -26.48 7.25 3.46
CA ILE A 92 -27.16 8.52 3.18
C ILE A 92 -26.30 9.63 3.80
N THR A 93 -25.86 10.57 2.97
CA THR A 93 -24.93 11.64 3.36
C THR A 93 -25.65 12.93 3.78
N ARG A 94 -24.86 13.93 4.25
CA ARG A 94 -25.36 15.27 4.64
C ARG A 94 -26.40 15.25 5.75
N ASN A 95 -26.37 14.25 6.60
CA ASN A 95 -27.31 14.05 7.68
C ASN A 95 -28.80 14.03 7.24
N ILE A 96 -29.06 13.69 5.96
CA ILE A 96 -30.41 13.61 5.40
C ILE A 96 -31.15 12.45 6.09
N PRO A 97 -32.36 12.64 6.62
CA PRO A 97 -33.13 11.56 7.19
C PRO A 97 -33.54 10.56 6.11
N PRO A 98 -33.44 9.26 6.38
CA PRO A 98 -33.92 8.24 5.45
C PRO A 98 -35.42 8.34 5.20
N ASP A 99 -35.82 8.17 3.93
CA ASP A 99 -37.24 8.07 3.55
C ASP A 99 -37.88 6.84 4.25
N PRO A 100 -39.09 6.95 4.85
CA PRO A 100 -39.79 5.80 5.41
C PRO A 100 -39.98 4.64 4.44
N VAL A 101 -40.20 4.91 3.14
CA VAL A 101 -40.27 3.87 2.10
C VAL A 101 -38.95 3.15 1.92
N CYS A 102 -37.84 3.91 1.93
CA CYS A 102 -36.48 3.35 1.91
C CYS A 102 -36.28 2.38 3.08
N MET A 103 -36.66 2.79 4.30
CA MET A 103 -36.51 1.98 5.50
C MET A 103 -37.34 0.68 5.44
N THR A 104 -38.59 0.77 4.95
CA THR A 104 -39.45 -0.41 4.75
C THR A 104 -38.81 -1.41 3.79
N MET A 105 -38.23 -0.93 2.69
CA MET A 105 -37.60 -1.80 1.70
C MET A 105 -36.25 -2.35 2.17
N ALA A 106 -35.49 -1.55 2.91
CA ALA A 106 -34.24 -2.01 3.55
C ALA A 106 -34.50 -3.18 4.53
N GLN A 107 -35.55 -3.09 5.33
CA GLN A 107 -35.98 -4.16 6.23
C GLN A 107 -36.44 -5.41 5.46
N LYS A 108 -37.28 -5.21 4.42
CA LYS A 108 -37.77 -6.31 3.57
C LYS A 108 -36.66 -7.12 2.93
N HIS A 109 -35.61 -6.44 2.43
CA HIS A 109 -34.49 -7.06 1.72
C HIS A 109 -33.27 -7.35 2.61
N ASN A 110 -33.35 -7.01 3.90
CA ASN A 110 -32.26 -7.17 4.87
C ASN A 110 -30.96 -6.50 4.41
N VAL A 111 -31.03 -5.20 4.07
CA VAL A 111 -29.87 -4.39 3.65
C VAL A 111 -29.63 -3.27 4.67
N THR A 112 -28.41 -3.15 5.15
CA THR A 112 -28.00 -2.13 6.14
C THR A 112 -28.12 -0.72 5.59
N VAL A 113 -28.68 0.21 6.39
CA VAL A 113 -28.74 1.63 6.09
C VAL A 113 -27.94 2.42 7.10
N LEU A 114 -27.02 3.22 6.61
CA LEU A 114 -26.10 4.06 7.37
C LEU A 114 -26.36 5.53 7.05
N ARG A 115 -25.96 6.41 7.95
CA ARG A 115 -26.04 7.87 7.76
C ARG A 115 -24.71 8.54 8.10
N SER A 116 -24.36 9.61 7.36
CA SER A 116 -23.18 10.41 7.59
C SER A 116 -23.52 11.91 7.52
N PRO A 117 -22.95 12.76 8.37
CA PRO A 117 -23.06 14.22 8.24
C PRO A 117 -22.23 14.76 7.07
N GLU A 118 -21.27 14.00 6.58
CA GLU A 118 -20.30 14.44 5.57
C GLU A 118 -20.94 14.76 4.21
N VAL A 119 -20.23 15.58 3.44
CA VAL A 119 -20.56 15.86 2.02
C VAL A 119 -20.28 14.64 1.19
N THR A 120 -21.19 14.30 0.28
CA THR A 120 -21.14 13.05 -0.52
C THR A 120 -19.78 12.83 -1.23
N SER A 121 -19.25 13.86 -1.87
CA SER A 121 -17.96 13.76 -2.59
C SER A 121 -16.79 13.46 -1.65
N ASN A 122 -16.74 14.13 -0.49
CA ASN A 122 -15.71 13.90 0.53
C ASN A 122 -15.79 12.47 1.06
N LEU A 123 -16.97 12.03 1.51
CA LEU A 123 -17.17 10.70 2.05
C LEU A 123 -16.78 9.62 1.02
N VAL A 124 -17.23 9.74 -0.21
CA VAL A 124 -16.91 8.79 -1.28
C VAL A 124 -15.40 8.71 -1.52
N SER A 125 -14.73 9.87 -1.66
CA SER A 125 -13.28 9.89 -1.90
C SER A 125 -12.47 9.29 -0.76
N THR A 126 -12.85 9.59 0.48
CA THR A 126 -12.15 9.08 1.67
C THR A 126 -12.41 7.58 1.91
N ILE A 127 -13.65 7.10 1.69
CA ILE A 127 -13.96 5.65 1.76
C ILE A 127 -13.20 4.89 0.68
N VAL A 128 -13.18 5.37 -0.56
CA VAL A 128 -12.44 4.73 -1.67
C VAL A 128 -10.94 4.66 -1.35
N ALA A 129 -10.35 5.74 -0.85
CA ALA A 129 -8.94 5.77 -0.46
C ALA A 129 -8.64 4.77 0.67
N TYR A 130 -9.49 4.74 1.69
CA TYR A 130 -9.38 3.81 2.81
C TYR A 130 -9.49 2.34 2.34
N LEU A 131 -10.53 2.01 1.59
CA LEU A 131 -10.74 0.65 1.10
C LEU A 131 -9.63 0.20 0.14
N LYS A 132 -9.10 1.08 -0.72
CA LYS A 132 -7.94 0.78 -1.56
C LYS A 132 -6.71 0.42 -0.74
N ALA A 133 -6.47 1.12 0.37
CA ALA A 133 -5.36 0.84 1.27
C ALA A 133 -5.55 -0.48 2.04
N GLU A 134 -6.78 -0.74 2.54
CA GLU A 134 -7.08 -1.93 3.32
C GLU A 134 -7.22 -3.22 2.47
N LEU A 135 -7.75 -3.12 1.27
CA LEU A 135 -7.90 -4.23 0.33
C LEU A 135 -6.66 -4.44 -0.55
N ALA A 136 -5.64 -3.61 -0.40
CA ALA A 136 -4.42 -3.68 -1.19
C ALA A 136 -3.79 -5.08 -1.11
N PRO A 137 -3.41 -5.69 -2.24
CA PRO A 137 -2.65 -6.93 -2.25
C PRO A 137 -1.38 -6.79 -1.40
N ARG A 138 -1.12 -7.78 -0.56
CA ARG A 138 0.03 -7.76 0.34
C ARG A 138 0.73 -9.11 0.39
N ILE A 139 2.03 -9.08 0.65
CA ILE A 139 2.87 -10.26 0.88
C ILE A 139 3.79 -9.97 2.06
N THR A 140 4.22 -11.01 2.74
CA THR A 140 5.31 -10.92 3.73
C THR A 140 6.61 -11.44 3.12
N ARG A 141 7.71 -10.72 3.33
CA ARG A 141 9.06 -11.13 2.92
C ARG A 141 9.98 -11.12 4.11
N HIS A 142 10.84 -12.14 4.19
CA HIS A 142 11.93 -12.14 5.16
C HIS A 142 13.00 -11.14 4.72
N GLY A 143 13.32 -10.20 5.60
CA GLY A 143 14.27 -9.12 5.32
C GLY A 143 14.20 -8.00 6.34
N VAL A 144 14.95 -6.93 6.07
CA VAL A 144 14.98 -5.71 6.86
C VAL A 144 14.59 -4.53 5.98
N LEU A 145 13.69 -3.70 6.44
CA LEU A 145 13.34 -2.46 5.75
C LEU A 145 13.83 -1.26 6.54
N MET A 146 14.65 -0.45 5.88
CA MET A 146 15.23 0.79 6.43
C MET A 146 14.88 1.99 5.57
N GLU A 147 14.77 3.17 6.18
CA GLU A 147 14.83 4.43 5.45
C GLU A 147 16.26 4.97 5.53
N VAL A 148 16.93 5.06 4.40
CA VAL A 148 18.32 5.52 4.26
C VAL A 148 18.37 6.75 3.35
N TYR A 149 18.69 7.92 3.90
CA TYR A 149 18.64 9.22 3.20
C TYR A 149 17.30 9.49 2.47
N GLY A 150 16.20 9.05 3.05
CA GLY A 150 14.85 9.21 2.48
C GLY A 150 14.42 8.11 1.50
N GLU A 151 15.32 7.21 1.08
CA GLU A 151 15.01 6.04 0.26
C GLU A 151 14.63 4.85 1.13
N GLY A 152 13.56 4.14 0.78
CA GLY A 152 13.22 2.86 1.41
C GLY A 152 14.01 1.72 0.81
N VAL A 153 14.89 1.16 1.61
CA VAL A 153 15.81 0.09 1.22
C VAL A 153 15.38 -1.23 1.84
N LEU A 154 14.93 -2.18 1.03
CA LEU A 154 14.60 -3.54 1.45
C LEU A 154 15.85 -4.42 1.34
N LEU A 155 16.41 -4.78 2.50
CA LEU A 155 17.56 -5.68 2.63
C LEU A 155 17.09 -7.13 2.62
N MET A 156 17.58 -7.90 1.67
CA MET A 156 17.32 -9.33 1.55
C MET A 156 18.63 -10.11 1.58
N GLY A 157 18.56 -11.40 1.84
CA GLY A 157 19.71 -12.30 1.89
C GLY A 157 19.50 -13.41 2.92
N GLU A 158 20.40 -14.38 2.96
CA GLU A 158 20.32 -15.53 3.85
C GLU A 158 20.30 -15.11 5.33
N SER A 159 19.71 -15.98 6.16
CA SER A 159 19.74 -15.77 7.62
C SER A 159 21.20 -15.77 8.12
N GLY A 160 21.53 -14.82 8.99
CA GLY A 160 22.88 -14.70 9.56
C GLY A 160 23.90 -13.98 8.70
N ILE A 161 23.51 -13.40 7.56
CA ILE A 161 24.44 -12.65 6.69
C ILE A 161 24.76 -11.23 7.22
N GLY A 162 24.15 -10.81 8.33
CA GLY A 162 24.42 -9.52 8.96
C GLY A 162 23.39 -8.43 8.68
N LYS A 163 22.16 -8.76 8.25
CA LYS A 163 21.11 -7.76 7.96
C LYS A 163 20.74 -6.92 9.17
N SER A 164 20.42 -7.56 10.30
CA SER A 164 19.99 -6.88 11.53
C SER A 164 21.13 -6.09 12.17
N GLU A 165 22.36 -6.61 12.15
CA GLU A 165 23.55 -5.87 12.60
C GLU A 165 23.79 -4.62 11.76
N THR A 166 23.61 -4.72 10.45
CA THR A 166 23.71 -3.58 9.53
C THR A 166 22.61 -2.55 9.79
N ALA A 167 21.38 -3.00 10.09
CA ALA A 167 20.30 -2.11 10.46
C ALA A 167 20.60 -1.30 11.72
N VAL A 168 21.17 -1.92 12.76
CA VAL A 168 21.59 -1.21 13.98
C VAL A 168 22.70 -0.20 13.69
N GLU A 169 23.67 -0.55 12.86
CA GLU A 169 24.73 0.39 12.44
C GLU A 169 24.13 1.60 11.68
N LEU A 170 23.17 1.37 10.78
CA LEU A 170 22.46 2.44 10.06
C LEU A 170 21.63 3.30 11.03
N VAL A 171 20.98 2.73 12.02
CA VAL A 171 20.25 3.48 13.08
C VAL A 171 21.22 4.40 13.84
N LYS A 172 22.40 3.90 14.22
CA LYS A 172 23.42 4.72 14.88
C LYS A 172 23.92 5.89 14.02
N ARG A 173 23.83 5.75 12.70
CA ARG A 173 24.18 6.80 11.72
C ARG A 173 23.02 7.77 11.45
N GLY A 174 21.89 7.62 12.12
CA GLY A 174 20.72 8.51 12.02
C GLY A 174 19.67 8.09 11.00
N HIS A 175 19.74 6.88 10.44
CA HIS A 175 18.71 6.29 9.58
C HIS A 175 17.61 5.65 10.42
N ARG A 176 16.47 5.33 9.78
CA ARG A 176 15.29 4.85 10.49
C ARG A 176 14.95 3.41 10.15
N LEU A 177 14.67 2.61 11.18
CA LEU A 177 14.16 1.25 11.03
C LEU A 177 12.64 1.29 10.76
N ILE A 178 12.19 0.47 9.81
CA ILE A 178 10.77 0.21 9.58
C ILE A 178 10.41 -1.20 10.07
N ALA A 179 11.16 -2.22 9.62
CA ALA A 179 10.90 -3.61 9.97
C ALA A 179 12.21 -4.42 10.00
N ASP A 180 12.27 -5.40 10.91
CA ASP A 180 13.31 -6.44 10.95
C ASP A 180 12.64 -7.81 10.91
N ASP A 181 13.31 -8.79 10.30
CA ASP A 181 12.91 -10.17 10.12
C ASP A 181 11.72 -10.37 9.15
N ALA A 182 10.58 -9.73 9.38
CA ALA A 182 9.41 -9.82 8.52
C ALA A 182 8.96 -8.43 8.05
N VAL A 183 8.87 -8.26 6.74
CA VAL A 183 8.39 -7.04 6.08
C VAL A 183 7.05 -7.35 5.40
N GLU A 184 5.97 -6.74 5.88
CA GLU A 184 4.69 -6.73 5.18
C GLU A 184 4.75 -5.71 4.06
N ILE A 185 4.54 -6.15 2.82
CA ILE A 185 4.60 -5.32 1.62
C ILE A 185 3.20 -5.21 1.04
N LYS A 186 2.67 -3.98 0.91
CA LYS A 186 1.37 -3.68 0.29
C LYS A 186 1.56 -2.98 -1.04
N ARG A 187 0.80 -3.37 -2.06
CA ARG A 187 0.76 -2.66 -3.35
C ARG A 187 -0.34 -1.60 -3.32
N ILE A 188 0.03 -0.34 -3.17
CA ILE A 188 -0.92 0.79 -3.09
C ILE A 188 -1.33 1.29 -4.48
N SER A 189 -0.42 1.19 -5.46
CA SER A 189 -0.68 1.58 -6.85
C SER A 189 0.09 0.68 -7.83
N GLU A 190 -0.04 0.94 -9.13
CA GLU A 190 0.70 0.20 -10.16
C GLU A 190 2.22 0.29 -10.02
N ARG A 191 2.73 1.31 -9.34
CA ARG A 191 4.17 1.60 -9.21
C ARG A 191 4.64 1.78 -7.77
N THR A 192 3.74 1.65 -6.78
CA THR A 192 4.06 1.99 -5.39
C THR A 192 3.83 0.81 -4.47
N LEU A 193 4.89 0.43 -3.80
CA LEU A 193 4.89 -0.55 -2.73
C LEU A 193 5.19 0.15 -1.41
N ILE A 194 4.41 -0.16 -0.37
CA ILE A 194 4.66 0.29 1.00
C ILE A 194 5.01 -0.92 1.85
N GLY A 195 6.10 -0.80 2.58
CA GLY A 195 6.55 -1.82 3.54
C GLY A 195 6.35 -1.36 4.97
N SER A 196 5.96 -2.28 5.84
CA SER A 196 5.77 -2.06 7.28
C SER A 196 6.14 -3.31 8.08
N ALA A 197 6.33 -3.17 9.38
CA ALA A 197 6.46 -4.32 10.27
C ALA A 197 5.09 -4.86 10.69
N PRO A 198 4.92 -6.19 10.82
CA PRO A 198 3.78 -6.75 11.53
C PRO A 198 3.63 -6.09 12.92
N PRO A 199 2.39 -5.79 13.39
CA PRO A 199 2.19 -5.03 14.63
C PRO A 199 2.92 -5.61 15.85
N LEU A 200 3.00 -6.94 15.94
CA LEU A 200 3.57 -7.65 17.10
C LEU A 200 5.09 -7.42 17.24
N ILE A 201 5.83 -7.28 16.14
CA ILE A 201 7.30 -7.14 16.11
C ILE A 201 7.76 -5.72 15.76
N ARG A 202 6.85 -4.77 15.71
CA ARG A 202 7.17 -3.38 15.37
C ARG A 202 8.16 -2.78 16.35
N ASN A 203 9.21 -2.13 15.82
CA ASN A 203 10.32 -1.50 16.54
C ASN A 203 11.27 -2.48 17.23
N TYR A 204 11.13 -3.78 17.05
CA TYR A 204 12.03 -4.76 17.59
C TYR A 204 13.04 -5.23 16.54
N ILE A 205 14.26 -5.50 17.00
CA ILE A 205 15.34 -6.17 16.24
C ILE A 205 15.87 -7.32 17.07
N GLU A 206 16.15 -8.46 16.41
CA GLU A 206 16.89 -9.56 17.01
C GLU A 206 18.37 -9.49 16.67
N LEU A 207 19.22 -9.48 17.69
CA LEU A 207 20.67 -9.51 17.54
C LEU A 207 21.25 -10.76 18.19
N ARG A 208 21.94 -11.56 17.42
CA ARG A 208 22.57 -12.80 17.91
C ARG A 208 23.54 -12.50 19.03
N GLY A 209 23.41 -13.21 20.16
CA GLY A 209 24.24 -13.03 21.35
C GLY A 209 23.81 -11.88 22.28
N ILE A 210 22.87 -11.02 21.85
CA ILE A 210 22.30 -9.94 22.67
C ILE A 210 20.82 -10.23 22.97
N GLY A 211 20.08 -10.79 21.97
CA GLY A 211 18.65 -11.05 22.06
C GLY A 211 17.82 -9.96 21.38
N ILE A 212 16.55 -9.85 21.79
CA ILE A 212 15.58 -8.91 21.22
C ILE A 212 15.72 -7.56 21.90
N ILE A 213 15.91 -6.50 21.11
CA ILE A 213 15.98 -5.11 21.56
C ILE A 213 14.85 -4.27 20.96
N ASN A 214 14.39 -3.26 21.69
CA ASN A 214 13.44 -2.26 21.17
C ASN A 214 14.21 -1.02 20.72
N VAL A 215 14.27 -0.78 19.43
CA VAL A 215 15.04 0.32 18.80
C VAL A 215 14.52 1.68 19.23
N ALA A 216 13.20 1.86 19.31
CA ALA A 216 12.61 3.14 19.74
C ALA A 216 12.95 3.49 21.19
N LYS A 217 13.05 2.48 22.06
CA LYS A 217 13.45 2.69 23.47
C LYS A 217 14.95 2.97 23.64
N LEU A 218 15.81 2.33 22.83
CA LEU A 218 17.27 2.47 22.93
C LEU A 218 17.80 3.71 22.21
N PHE A 219 17.26 4.03 21.02
CA PHE A 219 17.79 5.08 20.15
C PHE A 219 16.83 6.27 19.96
N GLY A 220 15.66 6.22 20.62
CA GLY A 220 14.63 7.25 20.52
C GLY A 220 13.61 6.99 19.40
N VAL A 221 12.46 7.64 19.51
CA VAL A 221 11.34 7.48 18.56
C VAL A 221 11.69 7.96 17.14
N GLY A 222 12.66 8.84 17.00
CA GLY A 222 13.17 9.29 15.70
C GLY A 222 13.95 8.23 14.92
N ALA A 223 14.40 7.15 15.59
CA ALA A 223 15.14 6.04 14.98
C ALA A 223 14.24 5.00 14.30
N VAL A 224 12.93 5.13 14.40
CA VAL A 224 11.95 4.22 13.81
C VAL A 224 10.91 4.96 12.97
N LYS A 225 10.29 4.22 12.05
CA LYS A 225 9.16 4.70 11.25
C LYS A 225 8.16 3.56 11.07
N THR A 226 6.87 3.88 11.02
CA THR A 226 5.80 2.86 10.97
C THR A 226 5.74 2.14 9.63
N GLU A 227 5.96 2.87 8.55
CA GLU A 227 5.93 2.37 7.17
C GLU A 227 6.78 3.27 6.26
N ASN A 228 7.24 2.73 5.15
CA ASN A 228 7.91 3.50 4.10
C ASN A 228 7.66 2.90 2.72
N GLN A 229 7.76 3.73 1.68
CA GLN A 229 7.81 3.23 0.30
C GLN A 229 9.05 2.37 0.12
N ILE A 230 8.95 1.29 -0.66
CA ILE A 230 10.11 0.48 -1.07
C ILE A 230 10.63 1.05 -2.38
N ASP A 231 11.79 1.69 -2.31
CA ASP A 231 12.41 2.38 -3.44
C ASP A 231 13.44 1.53 -4.16
N MET A 232 14.09 0.63 -3.41
CA MET A 232 15.06 -0.32 -3.94
C MET A 232 15.17 -1.56 -3.07
N VAL A 233 15.66 -2.64 -3.67
CA VAL A 233 16.02 -3.88 -3.01
C VAL A 233 17.53 -4.02 -3.01
N VAL A 234 18.11 -4.42 -1.88
CA VAL A 234 19.50 -4.84 -1.81
C VAL A 234 19.55 -6.31 -1.41
N ASN A 235 20.00 -7.14 -2.32
CA ASN A 235 20.20 -8.57 -2.08
C ASN A 235 21.63 -8.82 -1.64
N ILE A 236 21.84 -9.17 -0.38
CA ILE A 236 23.14 -9.47 0.20
C ILE A 236 23.44 -10.95 0.00
N VAL A 237 24.55 -11.27 -0.65
CA VAL A 237 24.97 -12.65 -0.94
C VAL A 237 26.39 -12.89 -0.42
N PRO A 238 26.73 -14.13 0.00
CA PRO A 238 28.10 -14.48 0.32
C PRO A 238 28.99 -14.28 -0.93
N TRP A 239 30.23 -13.84 -0.72
CA TRP A 239 31.20 -13.72 -1.79
C TRP A 239 31.47 -15.08 -2.41
N ASN A 240 31.38 -15.18 -3.73
CA ASN A 240 31.69 -16.38 -4.50
C ASN A 240 32.69 -16.04 -5.60
N THR A 241 33.89 -16.63 -5.54
CA THR A 241 34.97 -16.43 -6.50
C THR A 241 34.65 -16.92 -7.92
N GLN A 242 33.67 -17.82 -8.06
CA GLN A 242 33.25 -18.36 -9.36
C GLN A 242 32.18 -17.49 -10.04
N LYS A 243 31.59 -16.52 -9.35
CA LYS A 243 30.58 -15.60 -9.91
C LYS A 243 31.22 -14.31 -10.36
N VAL A 244 30.84 -13.87 -11.54
CA VAL A 244 31.13 -12.51 -12.01
C VAL A 244 30.07 -11.58 -11.45
N TYR A 245 30.50 -10.54 -10.76
CA TYR A 245 29.60 -9.49 -10.24
C TYR A 245 29.75 -8.24 -11.11
N ASP A 246 28.63 -7.57 -11.38
CA ASP A 246 28.66 -6.29 -12.08
C ASP A 246 29.46 -5.27 -11.25
N ARG A 247 30.58 -4.79 -11.81
CA ARG A 247 31.47 -3.80 -11.17
C ARG A 247 31.16 -2.38 -11.61
N LEU A 248 30.56 -2.22 -12.76
CA LEU A 248 30.30 -0.93 -13.36
C LEU A 248 28.90 -0.39 -13.01
N GLY A 249 27.98 -1.27 -12.56
CA GLY A 249 26.61 -0.89 -12.27
C GLY A 249 25.80 -0.55 -13.53
N LEU A 250 26.14 -1.18 -14.66
CA LEU A 250 25.47 -0.98 -15.94
C LEU A 250 24.23 -1.87 -16.11
N GLU A 251 24.17 -2.99 -15.37
CA GLU A 251 23.03 -3.88 -15.40
C GLU A 251 21.90 -3.33 -14.53
N ASP A 252 20.75 -3.08 -15.14
CA ASP A 252 19.52 -2.69 -14.45
C ASP A 252 18.79 -3.94 -13.94
N GLN A 253 19.22 -4.45 -12.78
CA GLN A 253 18.55 -5.55 -12.11
C GLN A 253 17.28 -5.05 -11.41
N HIS A 254 16.22 -5.87 -11.48
CA HIS A 254 14.95 -5.57 -10.81
C HIS A 254 14.42 -6.81 -10.10
N MET A 255 13.76 -6.59 -8.98
CA MET A 255 12.95 -7.60 -8.30
C MET A 255 11.47 -7.30 -8.52
N GLU A 256 10.72 -8.32 -8.92
CA GLU A 256 9.27 -8.19 -9.01
C GLU A 256 8.60 -8.54 -7.68
N LEU A 257 7.88 -7.57 -7.12
CA LEU A 257 7.09 -7.72 -5.90
C LEU A 257 5.65 -7.29 -6.19
N LEU A 258 4.69 -8.21 -6.05
CA LEU A 258 3.27 -7.93 -6.33
C LEU A 258 3.02 -7.34 -7.73
N GLY A 259 3.81 -7.72 -8.74
CA GLY A 259 3.72 -7.19 -10.10
C GLY A 259 4.37 -5.81 -10.31
N VAL A 260 5.04 -5.26 -9.29
CA VAL A 260 5.82 -4.01 -9.39
C VAL A 260 7.29 -4.35 -9.50
N LYS A 261 7.98 -3.80 -10.52
CA LYS A 261 9.43 -3.92 -10.69
C LYS A 261 10.14 -2.89 -9.82
N VAL A 262 10.90 -3.36 -8.83
CA VAL A 262 11.72 -2.53 -7.93
C VAL A 262 13.18 -2.67 -8.32
N PRO A 263 13.95 -1.58 -8.47
CA PRO A 263 15.39 -1.65 -8.73
C PRO A 263 16.09 -2.51 -7.67
N MET A 264 17.01 -3.37 -8.10
CA MET A 264 17.72 -4.29 -7.21
C MET A 264 19.24 -4.21 -7.42
N ASN A 265 19.98 -4.17 -6.32
CA ASN A 265 21.42 -4.36 -6.33
C ASN A 265 21.80 -5.66 -5.62
N THR A 266 22.64 -6.48 -6.23
CA THR A 266 23.22 -7.66 -5.57
C THR A 266 24.60 -7.31 -5.04
N ILE A 267 24.76 -7.33 -3.71
CA ILE A 267 26.00 -6.97 -3.03
C ILE A 267 26.67 -8.23 -2.44
N PRO A 268 27.80 -8.65 -3.00
CA PRO A 268 28.58 -9.75 -2.43
C PRO A 268 29.36 -9.27 -1.20
N VAL A 269 29.32 -10.05 -0.12
CA VAL A 269 29.97 -9.70 1.15
C VAL A 269 30.98 -10.73 1.58
N THR A 270 32.06 -10.22 2.15
CA THR A 270 33.08 -10.97 2.91
C THR A 270 33.04 -10.52 4.38
N PRO A 271 33.47 -11.37 5.32
CA PRO A 271 33.63 -10.96 6.71
C PRO A 271 34.45 -9.68 6.83
N GLY A 272 34.00 -8.71 7.65
CA GLY A 272 34.68 -7.44 7.89
C GLY A 272 34.33 -6.30 6.94
N ARG A 273 33.51 -6.52 5.90
CA ARG A 273 33.05 -5.43 5.01
C ARG A 273 31.97 -4.61 5.69
N ASN A 274 32.13 -3.28 5.69
CA ASN A 274 31.14 -2.36 6.24
C ASN A 274 29.94 -2.19 5.29
N LEU A 275 28.88 -2.95 5.53
CA LEU A 275 27.67 -2.91 4.72
C LEU A 275 26.90 -1.60 4.85
N ALA A 276 26.91 -0.94 6.01
CA ALA A 276 26.17 0.29 6.21
C ALA A 276 26.63 1.39 5.25
N VAL A 277 27.96 1.56 5.09
CA VAL A 277 28.52 2.54 4.12
C VAL A 277 28.08 2.22 2.68
N ILE A 278 28.08 0.94 2.31
CA ILE A 278 27.70 0.55 0.95
C ILE A 278 26.21 0.84 0.71
N LEU A 279 25.36 0.59 1.69
CA LEU A 279 23.92 0.86 1.62
C LEU A 279 23.62 2.35 1.54
N GLU A 280 24.37 3.18 2.31
CA GLU A 280 24.26 4.64 2.23
C GLU A 280 24.57 5.13 0.80
N VAL A 281 25.66 4.65 0.21
CA VAL A 281 26.03 5.02 -1.16
C VAL A 281 25.01 4.47 -2.18
N ALA A 282 24.53 3.23 -2.01
CA ALA A 282 23.53 2.64 -2.89
C ALA A 282 22.22 3.43 -2.88
N ALA A 283 21.75 3.87 -1.71
CA ALA A 283 20.55 4.69 -1.56
C ALA A 283 20.70 6.06 -2.25
N ILE A 284 21.84 6.74 -2.05
CA ILE A 284 22.14 8.02 -2.70
C ILE A 284 22.19 7.84 -4.23
N ASN A 285 22.88 6.81 -4.71
CA ASN A 285 22.97 6.50 -6.15
C ASN A 285 21.60 6.20 -6.77
N ASN A 286 20.75 5.42 -6.08
CA ASN A 286 19.39 5.14 -6.54
C ASN A 286 18.59 6.44 -6.71
N ARG A 287 18.68 7.35 -5.73
CA ARG A 287 18.02 8.66 -5.81
C ARG A 287 18.56 9.51 -6.96
N GLN A 288 19.87 9.51 -7.21
CA GLN A 288 20.47 10.20 -8.36
C GLN A 288 19.95 9.64 -9.69
N ARG A 289 19.87 8.32 -9.81
CA ARG A 289 19.28 7.67 -10.99
C ARG A 289 17.81 8.07 -11.22
N LYS A 290 17.00 8.14 -10.16
CA LYS A 290 15.62 8.64 -10.25
C LYS A 290 15.54 10.09 -10.74
N MET A 291 16.55 10.91 -10.45
CA MET A 291 16.66 12.29 -10.91
C MET A 291 17.28 12.42 -12.32
N GLY A 292 17.60 11.28 -12.96
CA GLY A 292 18.13 11.24 -14.34
C GLY A 292 19.66 11.20 -14.44
N TYR A 293 20.40 11.18 -13.32
CA TYR A 293 21.86 11.06 -13.33
C TYR A 293 22.30 9.61 -13.17
N ASN A 294 23.15 9.12 -14.08
CA ASN A 294 23.75 7.79 -14.02
C ASN A 294 25.26 7.88 -14.26
N ALA A 295 26.04 7.80 -13.18
CA ALA A 295 27.49 7.89 -13.22
C ALA A 295 28.15 6.79 -14.07
N ALA A 296 27.58 5.58 -14.11
CA ALA A 296 28.10 4.47 -14.91
C ALA A 296 27.99 4.73 -16.42
N LEU A 297 26.84 5.31 -16.84
CA LEU A 297 26.63 5.71 -18.24
C LEU A 297 27.56 6.86 -18.62
N GLU A 298 27.65 7.89 -17.78
CA GLU A 298 28.54 9.04 -18.01
C GLU A 298 29.99 8.58 -18.15
N PHE A 299 30.46 7.72 -17.24
CA PHE A 299 31.81 7.18 -17.29
C PHE A 299 32.08 6.38 -18.57
N THR A 300 31.12 5.55 -18.98
CA THR A 300 31.23 4.75 -20.22
C THR A 300 31.29 5.66 -21.45
N GLU A 301 30.48 6.71 -21.50
CA GLU A 301 30.54 7.70 -22.59
C GLU A 301 31.87 8.45 -22.64
N GLN A 302 32.45 8.81 -21.48
CA GLN A 302 33.75 9.46 -21.42
C GLN A 302 34.85 8.55 -21.92
N ILE A 303 34.82 7.26 -21.56
CA ILE A 303 35.78 6.25 -22.08
C ILE A 303 35.65 6.13 -23.60
N ASN A 304 34.44 6.00 -24.14
CA ASN A 304 34.24 5.87 -25.59
C ASN A 304 34.74 7.09 -26.35
N ARG A 305 34.42 8.31 -25.87
CA ARG A 305 34.95 9.56 -26.46
C ARG A 305 36.49 9.62 -26.46
N HIS A 306 37.12 9.15 -25.38
CA HIS A 306 38.56 9.11 -25.29
C HIS A 306 39.20 8.11 -26.28
N PHE A 307 38.60 6.94 -26.48
CA PHE A 307 39.04 5.96 -27.48
C PHE A 307 38.85 6.50 -28.91
N ASP A 308 37.71 7.12 -29.23
CA ASP A 308 37.44 7.66 -30.57
C ASP A 308 38.41 8.78 -30.95
N GLN A 309 38.80 9.66 -29.98
CA GLN A 309 39.78 10.70 -30.20
C GLN A 309 41.21 10.13 -30.48
N ASN A 310 41.55 9.01 -29.81
CA ASN A 310 42.91 8.41 -30.00
C ASN A 310 43.02 7.57 -31.27
N ILE A 311 41.92 7.05 -31.83
CA ILE A 311 41.92 6.32 -33.13
C ILE A 311 42.03 7.34 -34.29
N GLY A 312 41.45 8.54 -34.16
CA GLY A 312 41.51 9.59 -35.20
C GLY A 312 42.86 10.29 -35.37
N THR A 313 43.84 10.06 -34.46
CA THR A 313 45.14 10.72 -34.48
C THR A 313 46.27 9.82 -35.06
N ASN A 314 45.96 8.60 -35.48
CA ASN A 314 46.93 7.65 -36.01
C ASN A 314 46.77 7.37 -37.51
N PHE A 315 46.27 8.31 -38.32
CA PHE A 315 46.27 8.29 -39.77
C PHE A 315 46.90 9.52 -40.37
#